data_c5324a7946fa859ce6b1a71b1ed49720
#
_entry.id   c5324a7946fa859ce6b1a71b1ed49720
#
_cell.length_a   1.000
_cell.length_b   1.000
_cell.length_c   1.000
_cell.angle_alpha   90.00
_cell.angle_beta   90.00
_cell.angle_gamma   90.00
#
_symmetry.space_group_name_H-M   'P 1'
#
loop_
_entity.id
_entity.type
_entity.pdbx_description
1 polymer ?
#
loop_
_entity_poly.entity_id
_entity_poly.type
_entity_poly.pdbx_seq_one_letter_code
_entity_poly.pdbx_strand_id
1 'polypeptide(L)'
;MSRPLVLLAAVLLFAGGVRAFRLAEPPAMIFDEIYYAKAARQYLAGQEITEEITHPPMSKLLIAAGMAVAGDRSLGWRLAPAVSGTLLVLLVFLLAREVTGSASTAAMAAVLLALDGLAFVESRIAKPDIFLVTFLVAAYWAFWRYLRSGRVGWLYLSGAAAGMSVATKWTGAAPLGVIPLFLALLLWQGWARLPRRHWAHLAGAYGLVPLLVYLLAWTPYFLRGHDLGEWARFHVWMFRFHAGLTATHPYQSAWWSWPLLVRPIWYDYQDLGGGQVRGIIALGNVVVWWAALPAFLLLGWETVRRRTPAGTFVLAGFLASYLPYVFIGRALFLYHMLPALPFMVLALALTLARGRARAGPAVVGLYLAAAALWFVAYYPLLSALPLAQARFQRLMWFGTWI
;
A
#
# COMPACT_ATOMS: atom_id res chain seq x y z
N MET A 1 28.78 -9.76 0.56
CA MET A 1 27.31 -9.76 0.75
C MET A 1 26.75 -11.14 0.42
N SER A 2 25.81 -11.66 1.20
CA SER A 2 25.13 -12.92 0.85
C SER A 2 24.26 -12.74 -0.42
N ARG A 3 24.09 -13.81 -1.23
CA ARG A 3 23.26 -13.77 -2.46
C ARG A 3 21.89 -13.11 -2.28
N PRO A 4 21.12 -13.34 -1.18
CA PRO A 4 19.84 -12.66 -0.95
C PRO A 4 19.93 -11.15 -0.74
N LEU A 5 21.00 -10.65 -0.15
CA LEU A 5 21.19 -9.20 0.04
C LEU A 5 21.57 -8.49 -1.27
N VAL A 6 22.34 -9.14 -2.14
CA VAL A 6 22.63 -8.63 -3.50
C VAL A 6 21.33 -8.55 -4.30
N LEU A 7 20.52 -9.60 -4.26
CA LEU A 7 19.23 -9.61 -4.94
C LEU A 7 18.29 -8.51 -4.42
N LEU A 8 18.20 -8.32 -3.10
CA LEU A 8 17.41 -7.24 -2.51
C LEU A 8 17.89 -5.87 -2.97
N ALA A 9 19.21 -5.62 -2.96
CA ALA A 9 19.77 -4.37 -3.45
C ALA A 9 19.40 -4.13 -4.94
N ALA A 10 19.52 -5.15 -5.78
CA ALA A 10 19.13 -5.07 -7.19
C ALA A 10 17.62 -4.77 -7.36
N VAL A 11 16.76 -5.43 -6.58
CA VAL A 11 15.30 -5.17 -6.60
C VAL A 11 14.98 -3.76 -6.16
N LEU A 12 15.65 -3.24 -5.13
CA LEU A 12 15.41 -1.87 -4.64
C LEU A 12 15.94 -0.82 -5.63
N LEU A 13 17.09 -1.05 -6.25
CA LEU A 13 17.61 -0.18 -7.31
C LEU A 13 16.67 -0.16 -8.52
N PHE A 14 16.18 -1.32 -8.94
CA PHE A 14 15.16 -1.41 -9.99
C PHE A 14 13.88 -0.66 -9.57
N ALA A 15 13.31 -0.98 -8.41
CA ALA A 15 12.06 -0.40 -7.94
C ALA A 15 12.15 1.13 -7.78
N GLY A 16 13.27 1.64 -7.24
CA GLY A 16 13.53 3.07 -7.12
C GLY A 16 13.77 3.72 -8.48
N GLY A 17 14.59 3.09 -9.34
CA GLY A 17 14.92 3.59 -10.67
C GLY A 17 13.69 3.76 -11.57
N VAL A 18 12.83 2.74 -11.66
CA VAL A 18 11.61 2.83 -12.49
C VAL A 18 10.60 3.85 -11.93
N ARG A 19 10.56 4.05 -10.60
CA ARG A 19 9.71 5.06 -9.95
C ARG A 19 10.23 6.47 -10.14
N ALA A 20 11.54 6.66 -10.10
CA ALA A 20 12.20 7.96 -10.30
C ALA A 20 12.24 8.38 -11.78
N PHE A 21 12.28 7.42 -12.70
CA PHE A 21 12.35 7.72 -14.13
C PHE A 21 11.13 8.51 -14.58
N ARG A 22 11.37 9.73 -15.10
CA ARG A 22 10.32 10.68 -15.53
C ARG A 22 9.24 10.93 -14.46
N LEU A 23 9.62 10.99 -13.19
CA LEU A 23 8.66 11.19 -12.08
C LEU A 23 7.91 12.53 -12.21
N ALA A 24 8.53 13.54 -12.81
CA ALA A 24 7.94 14.86 -13.06
C ALA A 24 6.89 14.87 -14.19
N GLU A 25 6.72 13.77 -14.92
CA GLU A 25 5.75 13.68 -16.03
C GLU A 25 4.44 13.00 -15.63
N PRO A 26 3.31 13.54 -16.07
CA PRO A 26 3.12 14.83 -16.72
C PRO A 26 3.37 15.99 -15.76
N PRO A 27 3.71 17.21 -16.24
CA PRO A 27 4.03 18.34 -15.36
C PRO A 27 2.81 18.91 -14.63
N ALA A 28 1.61 18.71 -15.16
CA ALA A 28 0.37 19.11 -14.52
C ALA A 28 -0.02 18.18 -13.36
N MET A 29 -0.80 18.68 -12.42
CA MET A 29 -1.48 17.87 -11.42
C MET A 29 -2.51 16.97 -12.10
N ILE A 30 -2.51 15.69 -11.74
CA ILE A 30 -3.42 14.68 -12.27
C ILE A 30 -4.27 14.11 -11.13
N PHE A 31 -5.49 13.72 -11.46
CA PHE A 31 -6.42 13.08 -10.53
C PHE A 31 -6.48 13.79 -9.16
N ASP A 32 -6.33 13.08 -8.05
CA ASP A 32 -6.40 13.62 -6.69
C ASP A 32 -5.22 14.54 -6.30
N GLU A 33 -4.16 14.63 -7.11
CA GLU A 33 -3.07 15.59 -6.85
C GLU A 33 -3.58 17.03 -6.73
N ILE A 34 -4.67 17.36 -7.47
CA ILE A 34 -5.32 18.68 -7.40
C ILE A 34 -5.78 19.08 -5.99
N TYR A 35 -6.04 18.10 -5.12
CA TYR A 35 -6.42 18.30 -3.73
C TYR A 35 -5.22 18.18 -2.79
N TYR A 36 -4.48 17.08 -2.89
CA TYR A 36 -3.39 16.76 -1.94
C TYR A 36 -2.17 17.66 -2.11
N ALA A 37 -1.75 17.99 -3.34
CA ALA A 37 -0.62 18.89 -3.56
C ALA A 37 -0.98 20.34 -3.21
N LYS A 38 -2.23 20.76 -3.43
CA LYS A 38 -2.68 22.09 -2.98
C LYS A 38 -2.73 22.18 -1.45
N ALA A 39 -3.27 21.16 -0.76
CA ALA A 39 -3.25 21.12 0.69
C ALA A 39 -1.81 21.12 1.24
N ALA A 40 -0.88 20.38 0.62
CA ALA A 40 0.53 20.38 0.97
C ALA A 40 1.17 21.77 0.81
N ARG A 41 0.81 22.52 -0.24
CA ARG A 41 1.22 23.92 -0.44
C ARG A 41 0.71 24.84 0.67
N GLN A 42 -0.54 24.66 1.11
CA GLN A 42 -1.10 25.42 2.23
C GLN A 42 -0.34 25.12 3.54
N TYR A 43 0.06 23.85 3.79
CA TYR A 43 0.90 23.52 4.94
C TYR A 43 2.25 24.21 4.89
N LEU A 44 2.94 24.25 3.75
CA LEU A 44 4.22 24.94 3.58
C LEU A 44 4.11 26.45 3.75
N ALA A 45 3.01 27.03 3.30
CA ALA A 45 2.74 28.47 3.44
C ALA A 45 2.24 28.88 4.84
N GLY A 46 2.06 27.93 5.77
CA GLY A 46 1.49 28.20 7.08
C GLY A 46 0.01 28.65 7.05
N GLN A 47 -0.68 28.42 5.93
CA GLN A 47 -2.06 28.83 5.71
C GLN A 47 -3.06 27.84 6.32
N GLU A 48 -4.31 28.29 6.52
CA GLU A 48 -5.42 27.39 6.84
C GLU A 48 -5.63 26.37 5.73
N ILE A 49 -5.93 25.11 6.11
CA ILE A 49 -6.12 24.04 5.15
C ILE A 49 -7.58 24.00 4.73
N THR A 50 -7.84 24.39 3.50
CA THR A 50 -9.18 24.40 2.87
C THR A 50 -9.32 23.35 1.76
N GLU A 51 -8.19 22.93 1.20
CA GLU A 51 -8.12 21.83 0.22
C GLU A 51 -8.08 20.51 0.96
N GLU A 52 -8.43 19.44 0.44
CA GLU A 52 -8.49 18.07 0.98
C GLU A 52 -8.52 17.98 2.53
N ILE A 53 -9.65 18.32 3.10
CA ILE A 53 -9.90 18.32 4.55
C ILE A 53 -10.60 17.02 5.02
N THR A 54 -10.89 16.10 4.13
CA THR A 54 -11.68 14.88 4.41
C THR A 54 -10.88 13.73 4.98
N HIS A 55 -9.56 13.81 4.93
CA HIS A 55 -8.63 12.82 5.50
C HIS A 55 -7.63 13.44 6.47
N PRO A 56 -7.09 12.65 7.44
CA PRO A 56 -6.07 13.13 8.36
C PRO A 56 -4.82 13.68 7.65
N PRO A 57 -3.96 14.44 8.33
CA PRO A 57 -2.95 15.29 7.67
C PRO A 57 -1.66 14.59 7.23
N MET A 58 -1.33 13.37 7.69
CA MET A 58 0.00 12.77 7.52
C MET A 58 0.47 12.70 6.07
N SER A 59 -0.38 12.27 5.12
CA SER A 59 -0.01 12.22 3.70
C SER A 59 0.32 13.59 3.13
N LYS A 60 -0.46 14.61 3.49
CA LYS A 60 -0.28 16.01 3.05
C LYS A 60 1.01 16.59 3.59
N LEU A 61 1.36 16.27 4.86
CA LEU A 61 2.63 16.68 5.48
C LEU A 61 3.83 16.01 4.80
N LEU A 62 3.73 14.73 4.42
CA LEU A 62 4.79 14.04 3.69
C LEU A 62 4.97 14.58 2.27
N ILE A 63 3.86 14.91 1.58
CA ILE A 63 3.89 15.56 0.28
C ILE A 63 4.53 16.95 0.42
N ALA A 64 4.16 17.73 1.44
CA ALA A 64 4.76 19.01 1.75
C ALA A 64 6.28 18.90 1.98
N ALA A 65 6.73 17.88 2.71
CA ALA A 65 8.16 17.61 2.90
C ALA A 65 8.87 17.34 1.56
N GLY A 66 8.26 16.58 0.65
CA GLY A 66 8.79 16.37 -0.71
C GLY A 66 8.88 17.68 -1.50
N MET A 67 7.86 18.55 -1.41
CA MET A 67 7.85 19.86 -2.04
C MET A 67 8.91 20.81 -1.43
N ALA A 68 9.13 20.76 -0.12
CA ALA A 68 10.18 21.54 0.54
C ALA A 68 11.57 21.18 0.01
N VAL A 69 11.79 19.90 -0.34
CA VAL A 69 13.09 19.41 -0.86
C VAL A 69 13.26 19.68 -2.36
N ALA A 70 12.23 19.42 -3.17
CA ALA A 70 12.34 19.45 -4.64
C ALA A 70 11.55 20.58 -5.32
N GLY A 71 10.98 21.50 -4.52
CA GLY A 71 10.21 22.66 -5.00
C GLY A 71 8.75 22.36 -5.28
N ASP A 72 7.94 23.43 -5.40
CA ASP A 72 6.52 23.35 -5.73
C ASP A 72 6.31 23.08 -7.23
N ARG A 73 6.55 21.84 -7.60
CA ARG A 73 6.43 21.32 -8.97
C ARG A 73 6.15 19.81 -8.92
N SER A 74 5.83 19.23 -10.07
CA SER A 74 5.45 17.80 -10.16
C SER A 74 6.44 16.84 -9.51
N LEU A 75 7.75 17.09 -9.66
CA LEU A 75 8.78 16.32 -8.95
C LEU A 75 8.60 16.42 -7.41
N GLY A 76 8.33 17.63 -6.89
CA GLY A 76 8.25 17.87 -5.46
C GLY A 76 7.09 17.12 -4.82
N TRP A 77 5.88 17.23 -5.35
CA TRP A 77 4.72 16.55 -4.74
C TRP A 77 4.70 15.03 -4.97
N ARG A 78 5.45 14.50 -5.96
CA ARG A 78 5.57 13.05 -6.23
C ARG A 78 6.79 12.39 -5.57
N LEU A 79 7.74 13.17 -5.04
CA LEU A 79 8.99 12.64 -4.46
C LEU A 79 8.71 11.73 -3.25
N ALA A 80 7.93 12.21 -2.29
CA ALA A 80 7.61 11.44 -1.08
C ALA A 80 6.83 10.15 -1.39
N PRO A 81 5.81 10.13 -2.26
CA PRO A 81 5.20 8.90 -2.74
C PRO A 81 6.19 7.90 -3.36
N ALA A 82 7.13 8.37 -4.21
CA ALA A 82 8.11 7.50 -4.87
C ALA A 82 9.08 6.84 -3.88
N VAL A 83 9.54 7.61 -2.89
CA VAL A 83 10.35 7.08 -1.77
C VAL A 83 9.55 6.07 -0.96
N SER A 84 8.30 6.40 -0.62
CA SER A 84 7.41 5.53 0.16
C SER A 84 7.13 4.21 -0.56
N GLY A 85 6.85 4.23 -1.87
CA GLY A 85 6.63 3.02 -2.64
C GLY A 85 7.87 2.15 -2.80
N THR A 86 9.07 2.75 -2.84
CA THR A 86 10.35 2.01 -2.83
C THR A 86 10.58 1.38 -1.45
N LEU A 87 10.32 2.13 -0.37
CA LEU A 87 10.37 1.64 1.01
C LEU A 87 9.36 0.50 1.24
N LEU A 88 8.17 0.56 0.63
CA LEU A 88 7.17 -0.51 0.71
C LEU A 88 7.73 -1.83 0.15
N VAL A 89 8.48 -1.81 -0.94
CA VAL A 89 9.13 -3.02 -1.49
C VAL A 89 10.13 -3.62 -0.49
N LEU A 90 10.94 -2.76 0.17
CA LEU A 90 11.83 -3.19 1.26
C LEU A 90 11.05 -3.80 2.44
N LEU A 91 10.01 -3.13 2.89
CA LEU A 91 9.21 -3.57 4.04
C LEU A 91 8.47 -4.89 3.76
N VAL A 92 8.01 -5.12 2.53
CA VAL A 92 7.42 -6.41 2.12
C VAL A 92 8.49 -7.51 2.14
N PHE A 93 9.71 -7.24 1.69
CA PHE A 93 10.82 -8.19 1.85
C PHE A 93 11.07 -8.53 3.33
N LEU A 94 11.17 -7.50 4.17
CA LEU A 94 11.45 -7.66 5.60
C LEU A 94 10.33 -8.42 6.30
N LEU A 95 9.06 -8.07 6.05
CA LEU A 95 7.90 -8.76 6.58
C LEU A 95 7.87 -10.22 6.12
N ALA A 96 8.01 -10.48 4.81
CA ALA A 96 8.02 -11.82 4.26
C ALA A 96 9.13 -12.68 4.88
N ARG A 97 10.32 -12.11 5.12
CA ARG A 97 11.44 -12.78 5.78
C ARG A 97 11.11 -13.17 7.22
N GLU A 98 10.49 -12.27 7.98
CA GLU A 98 10.07 -12.56 9.35
C GLU A 98 8.95 -13.61 9.39
N VAL A 99 7.96 -13.52 8.52
CA VAL A 99 6.82 -14.45 8.47
C VAL A 99 7.25 -15.85 8.04
N THR A 100 8.12 -15.96 7.03
CA THR A 100 8.45 -17.23 6.39
C THR A 100 9.78 -17.84 6.85
N GLY A 101 10.68 -17.05 7.44
CA GLY A 101 12.06 -17.44 7.74
C GLY A 101 12.95 -17.62 6.50
N SER A 102 12.43 -17.39 5.29
CA SER A 102 13.11 -17.67 4.00
C SER A 102 13.44 -16.37 3.26
N ALA A 103 14.72 -16.12 3.04
CA ALA A 103 15.17 -14.98 2.26
C ALA A 103 14.79 -15.09 0.76
N SER A 104 14.73 -16.30 0.21
CA SER A 104 14.31 -16.51 -1.18
C SER A 104 12.81 -16.23 -1.37
N THR A 105 11.96 -16.66 -0.42
CA THR A 105 10.53 -16.34 -0.44
C THR A 105 10.30 -14.85 -0.27
N ALA A 106 11.06 -14.20 0.61
CA ALA A 106 11.01 -12.75 0.80
C ALA A 106 11.41 -11.98 -0.47
N ALA A 107 12.47 -12.42 -1.17
CA ALA A 107 12.88 -11.83 -2.44
C ALA A 107 11.80 -12.00 -3.53
N MET A 108 11.14 -13.15 -3.61
CA MET A 108 10.01 -13.34 -4.53
C MET A 108 8.87 -12.38 -4.24
N ALA A 109 8.48 -12.19 -2.97
CA ALA A 109 7.43 -11.23 -2.59
C ALA A 109 7.82 -9.80 -2.98
N ALA A 110 9.06 -9.39 -2.74
CA ALA A 110 9.56 -8.06 -3.10
C ALA A 110 9.57 -7.84 -4.63
N VAL A 111 10.01 -8.84 -5.42
CA VAL A 111 9.98 -8.79 -6.89
C VAL A 111 8.54 -8.66 -7.40
N LEU A 112 7.62 -9.48 -6.89
CA LEU A 112 6.21 -9.44 -7.29
C LEU A 112 5.58 -8.07 -7.02
N LEU A 113 5.86 -7.46 -5.86
CA LEU A 113 5.39 -6.13 -5.55
C LEU A 113 6.05 -5.05 -6.41
N ALA A 114 7.36 -5.16 -6.67
CA ALA A 114 8.09 -4.21 -7.51
C ALA A 114 7.57 -4.19 -8.96
N LEU A 115 7.07 -5.33 -9.45
CA LEU A 115 6.48 -5.52 -10.78
C LEU A 115 4.96 -5.30 -10.80
N ASP A 116 4.34 -4.92 -9.69
CA ASP A 116 2.90 -4.64 -9.68
C ASP A 116 2.60 -3.24 -10.20
N GLY A 117 1.66 -3.15 -11.16
CA GLY A 117 1.32 -1.89 -11.81
C GLY A 117 0.56 -0.93 -10.90
N LEU A 118 -0.35 -1.44 -10.04
CA LEU A 118 -1.08 -0.59 -9.10
C LEU A 118 -0.14 0.02 -8.06
N ALA A 119 0.69 -0.81 -7.42
CA ALA A 119 1.69 -0.32 -6.45
C ALA A 119 2.70 0.65 -7.10
N PHE A 120 3.03 0.44 -8.37
CA PHE A 120 3.90 1.34 -9.13
C PHE A 120 3.24 2.71 -9.36
N VAL A 121 2.00 2.74 -9.88
CA VAL A 121 1.28 3.98 -10.18
C VAL A 121 1.00 4.78 -8.90
N GLU A 122 0.51 4.12 -7.85
CA GLU A 122 0.25 4.75 -6.55
C GLU A 122 1.52 5.34 -5.91
N SER A 123 2.69 4.83 -6.25
CA SER A 123 3.99 5.38 -5.82
C SER A 123 4.40 6.64 -6.58
N ARG A 124 3.72 7.03 -7.65
CA ARG A 124 4.10 8.12 -8.56
C ARG A 124 3.08 9.24 -8.60
N ILE A 125 2.09 9.19 -7.72
CA ILE A 125 1.03 10.20 -7.60
C ILE A 125 0.94 10.69 -6.16
N ALA A 126 0.69 12.00 -5.98
CA ALA A 126 0.55 12.60 -4.65
C ALA A 126 -0.83 12.30 -4.05
N LYS A 127 -0.97 11.08 -3.49
CA LYS A 127 -2.17 10.52 -2.85
C LYS A 127 -1.82 9.85 -1.51
N PRO A 128 -2.82 9.59 -0.63
CA PRO A 128 -2.55 8.99 0.68
C PRO A 128 -2.21 7.50 0.64
N ASP A 129 -2.68 6.76 -0.37
CA ASP A 129 -2.78 5.30 -0.31
C ASP A 129 -1.42 4.61 -0.19
N ILE A 130 -0.39 5.07 -0.89
CA ILE A 130 0.95 4.48 -0.81
C ILE A 130 1.59 4.67 0.58
N PHE A 131 1.40 5.83 1.22
CA PHE A 131 1.89 6.10 2.57
C PHE A 131 1.19 5.21 3.60
N LEU A 132 -0.15 5.13 3.50
CA LEU A 132 -0.97 4.26 4.33
C LEU A 132 -0.44 2.83 4.33
N VAL A 133 -0.24 2.24 3.14
CA VAL A 133 0.19 0.85 3.00
C VAL A 133 1.62 0.66 3.47
N THR A 134 2.50 1.63 3.24
CA THR A 134 3.89 1.59 3.72
C THR A 134 3.92 1.53 5.25
N PHE A 135 3.16 2.37 5.94
CA PHE A 135 3.08 2.36 7.40
C PHE A 135 2.37 1.12 7.94
N LEU A 136 1.31 0.66 7.26
CA LEU A 136 0.60 -0.57 7.60
C LEU A 136 1.56 -1.78 7.58
N VAL A 137 2.35 -1.94 6.52
CA VAL A 137 3.32 -3.04 6.41
C VAL A 137 4.45 -2.88 7.41
N ALA A 138 4.90 -1.64 7.70
CA ALA A 138 5.89 -1.36 8.74
C ALA A 138 5.40 -1.80 10.13
N ALA A 139 4.11 -1.55 10.45
CA ALA A 139 3.51 -1.98 11.71
C ALA A 139 3.52 -3.50 11.84
N TYR A 140 3.11 -4.22 10.81
CA TYR A 140 3.13 -5.68 10.82
C TYR A 140 4.55 -6.26 10.85
N TRP A 141 5.49 -5.68 10.11
CA TRP A 141 6.89 -6.10 10.17
C TRP A 141 7.50 -5.92 11.56
N ALA A 142 7.32 -4.75 12.18
CA ALA A 142 7.85 -4.49 13.51
C ALA A 142 7.21 -5.42 14.56
N PHE A 143 5.91 -5.72 14.45
CA PHE A 143 5.25 -6.70 15.31
C PHE A 143 5.86 -8.11 15.16
N TRP A 144 6.05 -8.61 13.94
CA TRP A 144 6.71 -9.89 13.70
C TRP A 144 8.15 -9.92 14.23
N ARG A 145 8.86 -8.80 14.08
CA ARG A 145 10.20 -8.64 14.63
C ARG A 145 10.20 -8.70 16.16
N TYR A 146 9.17 -8.16 16.81
CA TYR A 146 8.95 -8.35 18.24
C TYR A 146 8.74 -9.82 18.58
N LEU A 147 7.87 -10.53 17.90
CA LEU A 147 7.62 -11.96 18.15
C LEU A 147 8.90 -12.80 18.05
N ARG A 148 9.81 -12.45 17.15
CA ARG A 148 11.08 -13.14 16.95
C ARG A 148 12.15 -12.77 17.97
N SER A 149 12.22 -11.53 18.41
CA SER A 149 13.33 -11.00 19.21
C SER A 149 13.00 -10.81 20.69
N GLY A 150 11.71 -10.75 21.06
CA GLY A 150 11.23 -10.40 22.40
C GLY A 150 11.53 -8.95 22.84
N ARG A 151 12.12 -8.12 21.98
CA ARG A 151 12.51 -6.74 22.31
C ARG A 151 11.31 -5.80 22.20
N VAL A 152 10.88 -5.23 23.33
CA VAL A 152 9.68 -4.37 23.42
C VAL A 152 9.75 -3.10 22.55
N GLY A 153 10.94 -2.60 22.22
CA GLY A 153 11.09 -1.46 21.30
C GLY A 153 10.42 -1.67 19.94
N TRP A 154 10.34 -2.92 19.47
CA TRP A 154 9.63 -3.25 18.23
C TRP A 154 8.11 -3.12 18.37
N LEU A 155 7.53 -3.31 19.57
CA LEU A 155 6.10 -3.03 19.81
C LEU A 155 5.81 -1.54 19.66
N TYR A 156 6.65 -0.69 20.24
CA TYR A 156 6.50 0.77 20.13
C TYR A 156 6.65 1.26 18.68
N LEU A 157 7.62 0.71 17.94
CA LEU A 157 7.75 1.01 16.50
C LEU A 157 6.51 0.55 15.72
N SER A 158 5.98 -0.65 16.03
CA SER A 158 4.76 -1.17 15.43
C SER A 158 3.56 -0.26 15.71
N GLY A 159 3.38 0.17 16.96
CA GLY A 159 2.32 1.09 17.34
C GLY A 159 2.46 2.48 16.70
N ALA A 160 3.68 3.00 16.61
CA ALA A 160 3.94 4.27 15.93
C ALA A 160 3.62 4.19 14.43
N ALA A 161 4.04 3.12 13.77
CA ALA A 161 3.72 2.89 12.36
C ALA A 161 2.20 2.71 12.14
N ALA A 162 1.50 2.00 13.05
CA ALA A 162 0.04 1.91 13.00
C ALA A 162 -0.61 3.28 13.18
N GLY A 163 -0.12 4.12 14.11
CA GLY A 163 -0.57 5.49 14.29
C GLY A 163 -0.37 6.36 13.04
N MET A 164 0.79 6.26 12.38
CA MET A 164 1.05 6.95 11.10
C MET A 164 0.11 6.48 9.99
N SER A 165 -0.21 5.18 9.94
CA SER A 165 -1.16 4.62 8.98
C SER A 165 -2.56 5.24 9.16
N VAL A 166 -3.07 5.30 10.41
CA VAL A 166 -4.36 5.94 10.73
C VAL A 166 -4.33 7.44 10.47
N ALA A 167 -3.21 8.12 10.81
CA ALA A 167 -3.01 9.54 10.56
C ALA A 167 -2.92 9.89 9.06
N THR A 168 -2.75 8.88 8.20
CA THR A 168 -2.82 9.02 6.74
C THR A 168 -4.25 8.90 6.23
N LYS A 169 -4.96 7.86 6.65
CA LYS A 169 -6.35 7.56 6.27
C LYS A 169 -6.93 6.56 7.27
N TRP A 170 -8.19 6.72 7.69
CA TRP A 170 -8.79 5.88 8.73
C TRP A 170 -8.84 4.37 8.42
N THR A 171 -8.88 4.01 7.14
CA THR A 171 -8.74 2.61 6.73
C THR A 171 -7.37 2.00 7.11
N GLY A 172 -6.38 2.82 7.46
CA GLY A 172 -5.10 2.42 8.03
C GLY A 172 -5.16 1.88 9.46
N ALA A 173 -6.35 1.81 10.09
CA ALA A 173 -6.52 1.26 11.43
C ALA A 173 -6.44 -0.28 11.49
N ALA A 174 -6.40 -0.98 10.36
CA ALA A 174 -6.35 -2.44 10.31
C ALA A 174 -5.28 -3.07 11.23
N PRO A 175 -4.03 -2.57 11.36
CA PRO A 175 -3.06 -3.13 12.28
C PRO A 175 -3.46 -3.04 13.75
N LEU A 176 -4.20 -2.00 14.15
CA LEU A 176 -4.68 -1.83 15.54
C LEU A 176 -5.71 -2.89 15.94
N GLY A 177 -6.46 -3.44 14.99
CA GLY A 177 -7.37 -4.57 15.24
C GLY A 177 -6.70 -5.93 15.02
N VAL A 178 -6.02 -6.10 13.89
CA VAL A 178 -5.44 -7.40 13.49
C VAL A 178 -4.33 -7.86 14.44
N ILE A 179 -3.43 -6.96 14.87
CA ILE A 179 -2.27 -7.35 15.69
C ILE A 179 -2.71 -7.89 17.06
N PRO A 180 -3.58 -7.20 17.83
CA PRO A 180 -4.06 -7.73 19.12
C PRO A 180 -4.84 -9.03 18.95
N LEU A 181 -5.72 -9.14 17.95
CA LEU A 181 -6.49 -10.36 17.68
C LEU A 181 -5.58 -11.53 17.27
N PHE A 182 -4.59 -11.28 16.42
CA PHE A 182 -3.63 -12.30 16.02
C PHE A 182 -2.76 -12.74 17.20
N LEU A 183 -2.31 -11.80 18.05
CA LEU A 183 -1.58 -12.13 19.27
C LEU A 183 -2.44 -12.96 20.23
N ALA A 184 -3.69 -12.60 20.43
CA ALA A 184 -4.62 -13.38 21.26
C ALA A 184 -4.76 -14.83 20.72
N LEU A 185 -4.87 -14.98 19.39
CA LEU A 185 -4.89 -16.29 18.74
C LEU A 185 -3.57 -17.06 18.93
N LEU A 186 -2.42 -16.41 18.80
CA LEU A 186 -1.11 -17.04 19.04
C LEU A 186 -0.98 -17.58 20.47
N LEU A 187 -1.45 -16.82 21.46
CA LEU A 187 -1.47 -17.20 22.87
C LEU A 187 -2.44 -18.35 23.11
N TRP A 188 -3.65 -18.26 22.57
CA TRP A 188 -4.68 -19.29 22.71
C TRP A 188 -4.25 -20.64 22.11
N GLN A 189 -3.58 -20.61 20.95
CA GLN A 189 -3.06 -21.83 20.30
C GLN A 189 -1.75 -22.34 20.91
N GLY A 190 -1.18 -21.62 21.88
CA GLY A 190 0.12 -21.95 22.47
C GLY A 190 1.32 -21.73 21.54
N TRP A 191 1.13 -21.01 20.42
CA TRP A 191 2.19 -20.69 19.46
C TRP A 191 3.13 -19.58 19.94
N ALA A 192 2.71 -18.80 20.90
CA ALA A 192 3.51 -17.78 21.57
C ALA A 192 3.30 -17.81 23.09
N ARG A 193 4.29 -17.30 23.81
CA ARG A 193 4.20 -17.02 25.26
C ARG A 193 4.53 -15.57 25.49
N LEU A 194 3.75 -14.89 26.35
CA LEU A 194 3.94 -13.49 26.63
C LEU A 194 4.32 -13.31 28.11
N PRO A 195 5.51 -12.77 28.41
CA PRO A 195 5.87 -12.41 29.78
C PRO A 195 4.87 -11.39 30.35
N ARG A 196 4.48 -11.52 31.64
CA ARG A 196 3.51 -10.62 32.29
C ARG A 196 3.85 -9.14 32.12
N ARG A 197 5.13 -8.78 32.22
CA ARG A 197 5.62 -7.40 32.04
C ARG A 197 5.34 -6.81 30.65
N HIS A 198 5.15 -7.63 29.62
CA HIS A 198 4.92 -7.15 28.26
C HIS A 198 3.49 -6.67 28.02
N TRP A 199 2.53 -7.00 28.92
CA TRP A 199 1.16 -6.51 28.78
C TRP A 199 1.06 -4.99 28.89
N ALA A 200 1.79 -4.37 29.81
CA ALA A 200 1.86 -2.91 29.90
C ALA A 200 2.47 -2.28 28.65
N HIS A 201 3.51 -2.91 28.09
CA HIS A 201 4.11 -2.44 26.82
C HIS A 201 3.14 -2.58 25.63
N LEU A 202 2.33 -3.63 25.59
CA LEU A 202 1.29 -3.80 24.55
C LEU A 202 0.21 -2.72 24.67
N ALA A 203 -0.28 -2.47 25.88
CA ALA A 203 -1.25 -1.39 26.13
C ALA A 203 -0.68 -0.01 25.74
N GLY A 204 0.56 0.28 26.10
CA GLY A 204 1.26 1.49 25.69
C GLY A 204 1.46 1.58 24.17
N ALA A 205 1.94 0.50 23.54
CA ALA A 205 2.27 0.47 22.12
C ALA A 205 1.03 0.56 21.21
N TYR A 206 -0.10 -0.06 21.56
CA TYR A 206 -1.31 -0.08 20.70
C TYR A 206 -2.46 0.79 21.21
N GLY A 207 -2.34 1.38 22.41
CA GLY A 207 -3.27 2.38 22.92
C GLY A 207 -2.69 3.78 22.84
N LEU A 208 -1.66 4.06 23.67
CA LEU A 208 -1.12 5.42 23.84
C LEU A 208 -0.33 5.90 22.61
N VAL A 209 0.61 5.10 22.11
CA VAL A 209 1.53 5.53 21.03
C VAL A 209 0.81 5.89 19.74
N PRO A 210 -0.14 5.09 19.19
CA PRO A 210 -0.89 5.48 18.01
C PRO A 210 -1.69 6.77 18.20
N LEU A 211 -2.28 6.97 19.38
CA LEU A 211 -2.99 8.20 19.73
C LEU A 211 -2.06 9.41 19.70
N LEU A 212 -0.89 9.31 20.35
CA LEU A 212 0.10 10.39 20.36
C LEU A 212 0.59 10.71 18.93
N VAL A 213 0.90 9.70 18.12
CA VAL A 213 1.32 9.90 16.72
C VAL A 213 0.20 10.55 15.90
N TYR A 214 -1.04 10.14 16.12
CA TYR A 214 -2.20 10.74 15.47
C TYR A 214 -2.33 12.21 15.84
N LEU A 215 -2.28 12.56 17.12
CA LEU A 215 -2.34 13.94 17.61
C LEU A 215 -1.16 14.78 17.09
N LEU A 216 0.05 14.22 17.09
CA LEU A 216 1.23 14.90 16.53
C LEU A 216 1.08 15.23 15.04
N ALA A 217 0.41 14.41 14.26
CA ALA A 217 0.12 14.74 12.87
C ALA A 217 -0.80 15.97 12.74
N TRP A 218 -1.65 16.25 13.74
CA TRP A 218 -2.52 17.42 13.80
C TRP A 218 -1.87 18.66 14.40
N THR A 219 -0.58 18.61 14.76
CA THR A 219 0.15 19.77 15.32
C THR A 219 -0.07 21.06 14.49
N PRO A 220 0.02 21.06 13.15
CA PRO A 220 -0.23 22.30 12.38
C PRO A 220 -1.63 22.88 12.55
N TYR A 221 -2.64 22.06 12.81
CA TYR A 221 -4.00 22.50 13.11
C TYR A 221 -4.07 23.22 14.47
N PHE A 222 -3.49 22.62 15.51
CA PHE A 222 -3.45 23.21 16.83
C PHE A 222 -2.59 24.48 16.90
N LEU A 223 -1.48 24.54 16.16
CA LEU A 223 -0.63 25.74 16.07
C LEU A 223 -1.32 26.93 15.40
N ARG A 224 -2.42 26.69 14.68
CA ARG A 224 -3.26 27.76 14.11
C ARG A 224 -4.35 28.27 15.06
N GLY A 225 -4.35 27.82 16.30
CA GLY A 225 -5.24 28.28 17.36
C GLY A 225 -6.50 27.45 17.56
N HIS A 226 -6.66 26.35 16.83
CA HIS A 226 -7.79 25.43 17.03
C HIS A 226 -7.65 24.63 18.32
N ASP A 227 -8.75 24.45 19.03
CA ASP A 227 -8.78 23.68 20.27
C ASP A 227 -9.18 22.20 20.05
N LEU A 228 -9.09 21.40 21.11
CA LEU A 228 -9.48 19.98 21.08
C LEU A 228 -10.97 19.75 20.80
N GLY A 229 -11.83 20.70 21.22
CA GLY A 229 -13.26 20.63 20.96
C GLY A 229 -13.57 20.84 19.47
N GLU A 230 -12.91 21.79 18.83
CA GLU A 230 -13.00 22.02 17.38
C GLU A 230 -12.46 20.82 16.61
N TRP A 231 -11.32 20.28 17.03
CA TRP A 231 -10.74 19.08 16.46
C TRP A 231 -11.70 17.87 16.55
N ALA A 232 -12.34 17.67 17.68
CA ALA A 232 -13.34 16.59 17.85
C ALA A 232 -14.56 16.80 16.94
N ARG A 233 -15.10 18.03 16.87
CA ARG A 233 -16.21 18.39 15.96
C ARG A 233 -15.83 18.16 14.50
N PHE A 234 -14.59 18.48 14.13
CA PHE A 234 -14.07 18.28 12.79
C PHE A 234 -14.01 16.78 12.43
N HIS A 235 -13.63 15.89 13.37
CA HIS A 235 -13.68 14.44 13.16
C HIS A 235 -15.09 13.90 12.96
N VAL A 236 -16.07 14.43 13.71
CA VAL A 236 -17.49 14.10 13.49
C VAL A 236 -17.95 14.55 12.10
N TRP A 237 -17.50 15.73 11.68
CA TRP A 237 -17.78 16.24 10.32
C TRP A 237 -17.15 15.35 9.24
N MET A 238 -15.86 15.00 9.35
CA MET A 238 -15.21 14.08 8.41
C MET A 238 -15.94 12.75 8.31
N PHE A 239 -16.36 12.18 9.45
CA PHE A 239 -17.13 10.94 9.47
C PHE A 239 -18.46 11.08 8.73
N ARG A 240 -19.23 12.15 9.01
CA ARG A 240 -20.51 12.43 8.35
C ARG A 240 -20.33 12.66 6.85
N PHE A 241 -19.27 13.37 6.45
CA PHE A 241 -18.94 13.55 5.05
C PHE A 241 -18.76 12.20 4.33
N HIS A 242 -17.94 11.31 4.88
CA HIS A 242 -17.72 10.00 4.27
C HIS A 242 -18.95 9.07 4.32
N ALA A 243 -19.75 9.15 5.37
CA ALA A 243 -20.95 8.35 5.49
C ALA A 243 -22.09 8.84 4.58
N GLY A 244 -22.16 10.14 4.33
CA GLY A 244 -23.20 10.76 3.51
C GLY A 244 -22.84 10.95 2.02
N LEU A 245 -21.65 10.53 1.59
CA LEU A 245 -21.21 10.74 0.21
C LEU A 245 -21.98 9.85 -0.77
N THR A 246 -22.81 10.48 -1.61
CA THR A 246 -23.63 9.80 -2.65
C THR A 246 -23.12 10.04 -4.07
N ALA A 247 -22.01 10.78 -4.22
CA ALA A 247 -21.43 11.07 -5.53
C ALA A 247 -21.04 9.76 -6.26
N THR A 248 -21.31 9.71 -7.55
CA THR A 248 -20.93 8.62 -8.45
C THR A 248 -19.71 9.01 -9.27
N HIS A 249 -19.00 8.03 -9.80
CA HIS A 249 -17.83 8.27 -10.65
C HIS A 249 -17.77 7.24 -11.79
N PRO A 250 -17.39 7.61 -13.02
CA PRO A 250 -17.33 6.68 -14.17
C PRO A 250 -16.44 5.46 -13.92
N TYR A 251 -15.36 5.61 -13.12
CA TYR A 251 -14.43 4.54 -12.80
C TYR A 251 -14.71 3.86 -11.46
N GLN A 252 -15.87 4.11 -10.83
CA GLN A 252 -16.24 3.36 -9.64
C GLN A 252 -16.41 1.88 -9.94
N SER A 253 -16.08 1.03 -8.98
CA SER A 253 -16.14 -0.41 -9.14
C SER A 253 -16.50 -1.10 -7.83
N ALA A 254 -17.25 -2.19 -7.91
CA ALA A 254 -17.62 -2.97 -6.74
C ALA A 254 -16.40 -3.70 -6.16
N TRP A 255 -16.32 -3.78 -4.83
CA TRP A 255 -15.19 -4.39 -4.10
C TRP A 255 -14.86 -5.81 -4.59
N TRP A 256 -15.87 -6.64 -4.89
CA TRP A 256 -15.69 -8.03 -5.35
C TRP A 256 -15.02 -8.12 -6.74
N SER A 257 -15.11 -7.08 -7.56
CA SER A 257 -14.54 -7.04 -8.92
C SER A 257 -13.03 -6.72 -8.95
N TRP A 258 -12.48 -6.20 -7.85
CA TRP A 258 -11.07 -5.76 -7.81
C TRP A 258 -10.05 -6.88 -8.00
N PRO A 259 -10.17 -8.05 -7.34
CA PRO A 259 -9.22 -9.14 -7.54
C PRO A 259 -9.17 -9.63 -9.00
N LEU A 260 -10.25 -9.43 -9.75
CA LEU A 260 -10.36 -9.80 -11.16
C LEU A 260 -9.90 -8.68 -12.12
N LEU A 261 -9.58 -7.49 -11.59
CA LEU A 261 -9.17 -6.32 -12.38
C LEU A 261 -10.23 -5.89 -13.41
N VAL A 262 -11.51 -6.01 -13.08
CA VAL A 262 -12.62 -5.77 -14.02
C VAL A 262 -12.66 -4.32 -14.48
N ARG A 263 -12.45 -3.35 -13.55
CA ARG A 263 -12.47 -1.93 -13.90
C ARG A 263 -11.32 -1.20 -13.19
N PRO A 264 -10.21 -0.96 -13.91
CA PRO A 264 -9.14 -0.07 -13.45
C PRO A 264 -9.58 1.38 -13.49
N ILE A 265 -8.73 2.27 -12.99
CA ILE A 265 -9.01 3.70 -12.99
C ILE A 265 -7.94 4.46 -13.78
N TRP A 266 -8.37 5.36 -14.64
CA TRP A 266 -7.49 6.27 -15.35
C TRP A 266 -7.24 7.52 -14.51
N TYR A 267 -5.96 7.84 -14.29
CA TYR A 267 -5.53 9.07 -13.61
C TYR A 267 -5.17 10.18 -14.59
N ASP A 268 -4.75 9.81 -15.79
CA ASP A 268 -4.51 10.72 -16.92
C ASP A 268 -4.75 9.97 -18.23
N TYR A 269 -5.32 10.66 -19.22
CA TYR A 269 -5.41 10.18 -20.59
C TYR A 269 -5.43 11.37 -21.53
N GLN A 270 -4.56 11.35 -22.55
CA GLN A 270 -4.48 12.38 -23.57
C GLN A 270 -4.25 11.75 -24.94
N ASP A 271 -5.03 12.20 -25.91
CA ASP A 271 -4.73 12.01 -27.33
C ASP A 271 -3.70 13.07 -27.73
N LEU A 272 -2.54 12.64 -28.20
CA LEU A 272 -1.44 13.52 -28.60
C LEU A 272 -1.52 13.91 -30.10
N GLY A 273 -2.50 13.37 -30.84
CA GLY A 273 -2.56 13.48 -32.28
C GLY A 273 -1.57 12.53 -32.98
N GLY A 274 -1.62 12.49 -34.32
CA GLY A 274 -0.71 11.63 -35.10
C GLY A 274 -0.82 10.14 -34.78
N GLY A 275 -1.92 9.66 -34.22
CA GLY A 275 -2.11 8.25 -33.85
C GLY A 275 -1.31 7.85 -32.61
N GLN A 276 -0.98 8.79 -31.74
CA GLN A 276 -0.31 8.56 -30.44
C GLN A 276 -1.20 8.98 -29.27
N VAL A 277 -1.11 8.22 -28.20
CA VAL A 277 -1.80 8.51 -26.92
C VAL A 277 -0.81 8.44 -25.77
N ARG A 278 -1.17 9.10 -24.65
CA ARG A 278 -0.48 9.04 -23.38
C ARG A 278 -1.50 8.81 -22.27
N GLY A 279 -1.13 8.06 -21.23
CA GLY A 279 -2.01 7.92 -20.09
C GLY A 279 -1.34 7.28 -18.88
N ILE A 280 -2.05 7.34 -17.74
CA ILE A 280 -1.69 6.67 -16.50
C ILE A 280 -2.90 5.88 -16.02
N ILE A 281 -2.82 4.55 -16.11
CA ILE A 281 -3.86 3.64 -15.64
C ILE A 281 -3.43 2.95 -14.34
N ALA A 282 -4.21 3.07 -13.28
CA ALA A 282 -4.02 2.31 -12.04
C ALA A 282 -4.60 0.90 -12.24
N LEU A 283 -3.73 -0.04 -12.64
CA LEU A 283 -4.05 -1.42 -12.96
C LEU A 283 -3.02 -2.35 -12.32
N GLY A 284 -3.47 -3.37 -11.60
CA GLY A 284 -2.61 -4.42 -11.06
C GLY A 284 -1.97 -5.29 -12.15
N ASN A 285 -0.84 -5.91 -11.83
CA ASN A 285 -0.22 -6.89 -12.73
C ASN A 285 -1.10 -8.13 -12.83
N VAL A 286 -1.68 -8.38 -13.99
CA VAL A 286 -2.63 -9.49 -14.23
C VAL A 286 -2.03 -10.85 -13.84
N VAL A 287 -0.74 -11.07 -14.17
CA VAL A 287 -0.03 -12.31 -13.84
C VAL A 287 0.04 -12.51 -12.31
N VAL A 288 0.28 -11.43 -11.57
CA VAL A 288 0.35 -11.46 -10.09
C VAL A 288 -1.04 -11.63 -9.48
N TRP A 289 -2.01 -10.81 -9.90
CA TRP A 289 -3.32 -10.75 -9.25
C TRP A 289 -4.13 -12.02 -9.47
N TRP A 290 -4.20 -12.51 -10.69
CA TRP A 290 -5.01 -13.71 -10.99
C TRP A 290 -4.38 -14.98 -10.40
N ALA A 291 -3.05 -15.09 -10.36
CA ALA A 291 -2.40 -16.20 -9.68
C ALA A 291 -2.48 -16.14 -8.15
N ALA A 292 -2.68 -14.93 -7.57
CA ALA A 292 -2.91 -14.80 -6.15
C ALA A 292 -4.24 -15.43 -5.71
N LEU A 293 -5.26 -15.48 -6.57
CA LEU A 293 -6.55 -16.09 -6.23
C LEU A 293 -6.44 -17.58 -5.85
N PRO A 294 -5.93 -18.48 -6.73
CA PRO A 294 -5.70 -19.85 -6.35
C PRO A 294 -4.65 -20.00 -5.22
N ALA A 295 -3.66 -19.09 -5.14
CA ALA A 295 -2.71 -19.10 -4.04
C ALA A 295 -3.37 -18.87 -2.67
N PHE A 296 -4.36 -17.98 -2.58
CA PHE A 296 -5.15 -17.78 -1.37
C PHE A 296 -6.00 -19.00 -1.02
N LEU A 297 -6.63 -19.64 -1.99
CA LEU A 297 -7.41 -20.86 -1.74
C LEU A 297 -6.52 -21.97 -1.18
N LEU A 298 -5.35 -22.19 -1.79
CA LEU A 298 -4.36 -23.16 -1.31
C LEU A 298 -3.85 -22.81 0.08
N LEU A 299 -3.51 -21.53 0.33
CA LEU A 299 -3.02 -21.08 1.62
C LEU A 299 -4.11 -21.24 2.69
N GLY A 300 -5.37 -20.90 2.37
CA GLY A 300 -6.53 -21.07 3.26
C GLY A 300 -6.73 -22.51 3.66
N TRP A 301 -6.77 -23.42 2.67
CA TRP A 301 -6.89 -24.85 2.90
C TRP A 301 -5.76 -25.43 3.77
N GLU A 302 -4.51 -25.05 3.48
CA GLU A 302 -3.37 -25.50 4.28
C GLU A 302 -3.38 -24.91 5.69
N THR A 303 -3.77 -23.65 5.85
CA THR A 303 -3.83 -22.99 7.14
C THR A 303 -4.85 -23.67 8.05
N VAL A 304 -6.04 -24.02 7.53
CA VAL A 304 -7.05 -24.78 8.27
C VAL A 304 -6.53 -26.15 8.67
N ARG A 305 -5.88 -26.87 7.76
CA ARG A 305 -5.37 -28.22 8.04
C ARG A 305 -4.16 -28.26 8.97
N ARG A 306 -3.21 -27.34 8.77
CA ARG A 306 -1.91 -27.36 9.47
C ARG A 306 -1.79 -26.35 10.60
N ARG A 307 -2.78 -25.45 10.74
CA ARG A 307 -2.83 -24.36 11.74
C ARG A 307 -1.52 -23.56 11.80
N THR A 308 -1.05 -23.04 10.65
CA THR A 308 0.22 -22.33 10.57
C THR A 308 0.08 -20.85 10.93
N PRO A 309 0.90 -20.28 11.85
CA PRO A 309 0.86 -18.86 12.20
C PRO A 309 1.03 -17.96 10.98
N ALA A 310 1.96 -18.30 10.07
CA ALA A 310 2.23 -17.54 8.85
C ALA A 310 0.99 -17.45 7.94
N GLY A 311 0.33 -18.58 7.68
CA GLY A 311 -0.87 -18.61 6.85
C GLY A 311 -2.02 -17.85 7.48
N THR A 312 -2.25 -18.04 8.79
CA THR A 312 -3.27 -17.31 9.56
C THR A 312 -3.05 -15.81 9.49
N PHE A 313 -1.81 -15.35 9.67
CA PHE A 313 -1.48 -13.93 9.58
C PHE A 313 -1.76 -13.35 8.19
N VAL A 314 -1.32 -14.03 7.12
CA VAL A 314 -1.52 -13.55 5.74
C VAL A 314 -3.01 -13.47 5.41
N LEU A 315 -3.80 -14.48 5.81
CA LEU A 315 -5.26 -14.48 5.61
C LEU A 315 -5.94 -13.37 6.41
N ALA A 316 -5.61 -13.23 7.70
CA ALA A 316 -6.18 -12.20 8.57
C ALA A 316 -5.85 -10.79 8.07
N GLY A 317 -4.60 -10.54 7.68
CA GLY A 317 -4.17 -9.26 7.14
C GLY A 317 -4.87 -8.89 5.82
N PHE A 318 -5.03 -9.88 4.93
CA PHE A 318 -5.80 -9.70 3.69
C PHE A 318 -7.26 -9.38 3.99
N LEU A 319 -7.93 -10.21 4.77
CA LEU A 319 -9.35 -10.05 5.06
C LEU A 319 -9.64 -8.72 5.76
N ALA A 320 -8.82 -8.32 6.74
CA ALA A 320 -8.99 -7.05 7.42
C ALA A 320 -8.74 -5.82 6.54
N SER A 321 -7.91 -5.97 5.50
CA SER A 321 -7.64 -4.90 4.53
C SER A 321 -8.66 -4.85 3.37
N TYR A 322 -9.43 -5.92 3.17
CA TYR A 322 -10.34 -6.08 2.03
C TYR A 322 -11.81 -6.11 2.42
N LEU A 323 -12.20 -6.91 3.43
CA LEU A 323 -13.61 -7.10 3.79
C LEU A 323 -14.35 -5.84 4.27
N PRO A 324 -13.72 -4.84 4.93
CA PRO A 324 -14.45 -3.64 5.33
C PRO A 324 -15.16 -2.92 4.18
N TYR A 325 -14.67 -3.07 2.95
CA TYR A 325 -15.29 -2.46 1.77
C TYR A 325 -16.65 -3.06 1.39
N VAL A 326 -17.00 -4.25 1.90
CA VAL A 326 -18.35 -4.86 1.78
C VAL A 326 -19.43 -3.94 2.36
N PHE A 327 -19.08 -3.20 3.43
CA PHE A 327 -20.01 -2.36 4.20
C PHE A 327 -20.02 -0.90 3.74
N ILE A 328 -19.22 -0.53 2.74
CA ILE A 328 -19.09 0.85 2.27
C ILE A 328 -20.00 1.06 1.06
N GLY A 329 -21.07 1.86 1.23
CA GLY A 329 -22.07 2.12 0.20
C GLY A 329 -21.75 3.23 -0.79
N ARG A 330 -20.64 3.99 -0.61
CA ARG A 330 -20.21 5.06 -1.53
C ARG A 330 -19.40 4.55 -2.71
N ALA A 331 -19.11 5.42 -3.67
CA ALA A 331 -18.20 5.12 -4.77
C ALA A 331 -16.86 4.58 -4.26
N LEU A 332 -16.50 3.40 -4.76
CA LEU A 332 -15.25 2.69 -4.47
C LEU A 332 -14.46 2.48 -5.77
N PHE A 333 -13.15 2.24 -5.63
CA PHE A 333 -12.23 2.15 -6.75
C PHE A 333 -11.21 1.04 -6.53
N LEU A 334 -10.62 0.53 -7.62
CA LEU A 334 -9.61 -0.52 -7.57
C LEU A 334 -8.44 -0.22 -6.60
N TYR A 335 -8.02 1.04 -6.48
CA TYR A 335 -6.89 1.39 -5.61
C TYR A 335 -7.15 1.14 -4.12
N HIS A 336 -8.42 0.98 -3.70
CA HIS A 336 -8.73 0.55 -2.34
C HIS A 336 -8.23 -0.88 -2.02
N MET A 337 -7.88 -1.66 -3.05
CA MET A 337 -7.25 -2.97 -2.89
C MET A 337 -5.77 -2.90 -2.50
N LEU A 338 -5.12 -1.73 -2.62
CA LEU A 338 -3.69 -1.57 -2.35
C LEU A 338 -3.25 -2.05 -0.95
N PRO A 339 -4.01 -1.82 0.15
CA PRO A 339 -3.67 -2.35 1.48
C PRO A 339 -3.67 -3.88 1.57
N ALA A 340 -4.43 -4.57 0.72
CA ALA A 340 -4.49 -6.03 0.67
C ALA A 340 -3.39 -6.65 -0.20
N LEU A 341 -2.82 -5.87 -1.13
CA LEU A 341 -1.81 -6.34 -2.09
C LEU A 341 -0.54 -6.94 -1.44
N PRO A 342 0.04 -6.40 -0.35
CA PRO A 342 1.16 -7.03 0.34
C PRO A 342 0.88 -8.48 0.76
N PHE A 343 -0.34 -8.75 1.21
CA PHE A 343 -0.75 -10.11 1.61
C PHE A 343 -0.99 -11.01 0.39
N MET A 344 -1.45 -10.45 -0.73
CA MET A 344 -1.56 -11.18 -2.00
C MET A 344 -0.19 -11.66 -2.48
N VAL A 345 0.81 -10.78 -2.51
CA VAL A 345 2.16 -11.17 -2.95
C VAL A 345 2.83 -12.11 -1.94
N LEU A 346 2.52 -12.03 -0.64
CA LEU A 346 3.00 -12.99 0.36
C LEU A 346 2.39 -14.38 0.14
N ALA A 347 1.08 -14.48 -0.07
CA ALA A 347 0.40 -15.75 -0.35
C ALA A 347 0.96 -16.42 -1.61
N LEU A 348 1.14 -15.61 -2.66
CA LEU A 348 1.70 -16.07 -3.93
C LEU A 348 3.16 -16.49 -3.78
N ALA A 349 4.01 -15.73 -3.08
CA ALA A 349 5.40 -16.09 -2.83
C ALA A 349 5.53 -17.39 -2.02
N LEU A 350 4.66 -17.62 -1.03
CA LEU A 350 4.59 -18.90 -0.29
C LEU A 350 4.22 -20.06 -1.21
N THR A 351 3.27 -19.88 -2.12
CA THR A 351 2.85 -20.88 -3.09
C THR A 351 3.96 -21.17 -4.10
N LEU A 352 4.63 -20.16 -4.64
CA LEU A 352 5.75 -20.29 -5.54
C LEU A 352 6.96 -20.98 -4.87
N ALA A 353 7.22 -20.70 -3.60
CA ALA A 353 8.29 -21.38 -2.86
C ALA A 353 8.05 -22.90 -2.78
N ARG A 354 6.80 -23.34 -2.62
CA ARG A 354 6.41 -24.76 -2.64
C ARG A 354 6.48 -25.34 -4.05
N GLY A 355 6.03 -24.60 -5.05
CA GLY A 355 6.17 -24.97 -6.47
C GLY A 355 7.62 -25.18 -6.85
N ARG A 356 8.53 -24.31 -6.39
CA ARG A 356 9.97 -24.43 -6.58
C ARG A 356 10.52 -25.73 -5.99
N ALA A 357 10.06 -26.14 -4.81
CA ALA A 357 10.49 -27.37 -4.16
C ALA A 357 10.02 -28.63 -4.91
N ARG A 358 8.89 -28.56 -5.63
CA ARG A 358 8.27 -29.69 -6.34
C ARG A 358 8.68 -29.78 -7.82
N ALA A 359 8.67 -28.64 -8.52
CA ALA A 359 8.83 -28.55 -9.97
C ALA A 359 10.14 -27.86 -10.42
N GLY A 360 10.98 -27.50 -9.46
CA GLY A 360 12.28 -26.88 -9.70
C GLY A 360 12.27 -25.35 -9.86
N PRO A 361 13.45 -24.73 -9.91
CA PRO A 361 13.59 -23.27 -9.95
C PRO A 361 13.15 -22.65 -11.29
N ALA A 362 13.20 -23.41 -12.38
CA ALA A 362 12.86 -22.94 -13.73
C ALA A 362 11.39 -22.45 -13.82
N VAL A 363 10.45 -23.17 -13.19
CA VAL A 363 9.03 -22.82 -13.18
C VAL A 363 8.82 -21.46 -12.52
N VAL A 364 9.48 -21.21 -11.38
CA VAL A 364 9.41 -19.90 -10.71
C VAL A 364 10.07 -18.82 -11.55
N GLY A 365 11.21 -19.13 -12.19
CA GLY A 365 11.89 -18.19 -13.10
C GLY A 365 11.00 -17.76 -14.27
N LEU A 366 10.33 -18.71 -14.91
CA LEU A 366 9.37 -18.44 -16.00
C LEU A 366 8.18 -17.60 -15.54
N TYR A 367 7.65 -17.90 -14.36
CA TYR A 367 6.55 -17.14 -13.80
C TYR A 367 6.95 -15.68 -13.51
N LEU A 368 8.10 -15.46 -12.87
CA LEU A 368 8.61 -14.10 -12.62
C LEU A 368 8.94 -13.37 -13.92
N ALA A 369 9.44 -14.06 -14.93
CA ALA A 369 9.67 -13.50 -16.27
C ALA A 369 8.34 -13.08 -16.94
N ALA A 370 7.27 -13.87 -16.80
CA ALA A 370 5.95 -13.48 -17.31
C ALA A 370 5.42 -12.22 -16.61
N ALA A 371 5.56 -12.11 -15.28
CA ALA A 371 5.20 -10.91 -14.52
C ALA A 371 6.03 -9.68 -14.96
N ALA A 372 7.33 -9.86 -15.21
CA ALA A 372 8.21 -8.80 -15.71
C ALA A 372 7.84 -8.37 -17.15
N LEU A 373 7.56 -9.31 -18.03
CA LEU A 373 7.12 -9.02 -19.40
C LEU A 373 5.81 -8.24 -19.42
N TRP A 374 4.84 -8.62 -18.57
CA TRP A 374 3.62 -7.83 -18.41
C TRP A 374 3.94 -6.39 -17.97
N PHE A 375 4.76 -6.23 -16.94
CA PHE A 375 5.14 -4.90 -16.44
C PHE A 375 5.80 -4.05 -17.52
N VAL A 376 6.74 -4.60 -18.27
CA VAL A 376 7.42 -3.91 -19.38
C VAL A 376 6.43 -3.55 -20.50
N ALA A 377 5.52 -4.45 -20.83
CA ALA A 377 4.50 -4.20 -21.88
C ALA A 377 3.56 -3.04 -21.51
N TYR A 378 3.13 -2.98 -20.24
CA TYR A 378 2.22 -1.96 -19.73
C TYR A 378 2.94 -0.70 -19.22
N TYR A 379 4.26 -0.74 -19.02
CA TYR A 379 5.02 0.39 -18.46
C TYR A 379 4.72 1.74 -19.11
N PRO A 380 4.55 1.87 -20.44
CA PRO A 380 4.13 3.14 -21.05
C PRO A 380 2.82 3.69 -20.49
N LEU A 381 1.82 2.82 -20.27
CA LEU A 381 0.51 3.19 -19.73
C LEU A 381 0.51 3.35 -18.19
N LEU A 382 1.56 2.94 -17.51
CA LEU A 382 1.73 3.15 -16.07
C LEU A 382 2.54 4.42 -15.77
N SER A 383 3.25 4.99 -16.77
CA SER A 383 4.27 6.04 -16.57
C SER A 383 4.15 7.26 -17.48
N ALA A 384 3.01 7.43 -18.16
CA ALA A 384 2.75 8.53 -19.10
C ALA A 384 3.76 8.60 -20.26
N LEU A 385 4.26 7.48 -20.75
CA LEU A 385 5.05 7.45 -21.98
C LEU A 385 4.11 7.47 -23.20
N PRO A 386 4.46 8.21 -24.27
CA PRO A 386 3.73 8.15 -25.53
C PRO A 386 3.67 6.72 -26.08
N LEU A 387 2.55 6.35 -26.67
CA LEU A 387 2.28 5.02 -27.17
C LEU A 387 1.44 5.13 -28.45
N ALA A 388 1.74 4.33 -29.46
CA ALA A 388 0.91 4.25 -30.66
C ALA A 388 -0.49 3.75 -30.29
N GLN A 389 -1.54 4.37 -30.85
CA GLN A 389 -2.95 4.03 -30.63
C GLN A 389 -3.24 2.54 -30.87
N ALA A 390 -2.66 1.96 -31.91
CA ALA A 390 -2.82 0.53 -32.20
C ALA A 390 -2.24 -0.37 -31.10
N ARG A 391 -1.12 0.04 -30.46
CA ARG A 391 -0.56 -0.69 -29.32
C ARG A 391 -1.41 -0.49 -28.06
N PHE A 392 -1.90 0.72 -27.83
CA PHE A 392 -2.85 1.02 -26.76
C PHE A 392 -4.05 0.09 -26.81
N GLN A 393 -4.72 -0.01 -27.96
CA GLN A 393 -5.88 -0.88 -28.14
C GLN A 393 -5.58 -2.36 -27.85
N ARG A 394 -4.40 -2.87 -28.23
CA ARG A 394 -3.99 -4.24 -27.91
C ARG A 394 -3.77 -4.50 -26.42
N LEU A 395 -3.45 -3.47 -25.64
CA LEU A 395 -3.27 -3.56 -24.19
C LEU A 395 -4.59 -3.45 -23.43
N MET A 396 -5.66 -2.97 -24.05
CA MET A 396 -7.01 -2.94 -23.49
C MET A 396 -7.71 -4.29 -23.71
N TRP A 397 -7.45 -5.24 -22.80
CA TRP A 397 -7.96 -6.60 -22.93
C TRP A 397 -9.47 -6.70 -22.71
N PHE A 398 -10.05 -5.79 -21.96
CA PHE A 398 -11.48 -5.73 -21.67
C PHE A 398 -12.04 -4.36 -22.00
N GLY A 399 -13.27 -4.32 -22.53
CA GLY A 399 -13.94 -3.04 -22.80
C GLY A 399 -14.15 -2.18 -21.55
N THR A 400 -14.15 -2.79 -20.37
CA THR A 400 -14.25 -2.09 -19.10
C THR A 400 -12.95 -1.38 -18.67
N TRP A 401 -11.85 -1.59 -19.38
CA TRP A 401 -10.58 -0.92 -19.12
C TRP A 401 -10.45 0.45 -19.81
N ILE A 402 -11.39 0.78 -20.69
CA ILE A 402 -11.45 2.05 -21.45
C ILE A 402 -12.43 3.00 -20.78
#